data_06444db2253a92e391a859213ac925f8
#
_entry.id   06444db2253a92e391a859213ac925f8
#
_cell.length_a   1.000
_cell.length_b   1.000
_cell.length_c   1.000
_cell.angle_alpha   90.00
_cell.angle_beta   90.00
_cell.angle_gamma   90.00
#
_symmetry.space_group_name_H-M   'P 1'
#
loop_
_entity.id
_entity.type
_entity.pdbx_description
1 polymer ?
#
loop_
_entity_poly.entity_id
_entity_poly.type
_entity_poly.pdbx_seq_one_letter_code
_entity_poly.pdbx_strand_id
1 'polypeptide(L)'
;QTGEDAPATVSLNLVTWPERQLLLNKRYRPLPSQVRTSAHHFADQVIEMLTGEPGICLTRIAFSRGTGDRRDLYAVDYDGQGLMRLTANRTLNLCPAWSPDGKTIAFTSYRDGQQGLYSLDTANGKVKLVIAQPGLNFGADWHPEGKELILSMSHSGNPEIYRIGLDGTILRRLTVSDAIEISPSWSPGGRDIV
;
A
#
# COMPACT_ATOMS: atom_id res chain seq x y z
N GLN A 1 14.02 -7.69 -37.91
CA GLN A 1 13.34 -7.93 -36.61
C GLN A 1 14.09 -9.03 -35.91
N THR A 2 15.06 -8.68 -35.10
CA THR A 2 16.00 -9.60 -34.46
C THR A 2 15.72 -9.59 -32.97
N GLY A 3 15.29 -10.73 -32.44
CA GLY A 3 15.82 -11.41 -31.24
C GLY A 3 15.89 -10.70 -29.89
N GLU A 4 15.14 -9.59 -29.61
CA GLU A 4 15.21 -8.90 -28.31
C GLU A 4 14.33 -9.52 -27.21
N ASP A 5 13.46 -10.47 -27.53
CA ASP A 5 12.49 -11.06 -26.59
C ASP A 5 12.79 -12.49 -26.14
N ALA A 6 13.99 -13.02 -26.40
CA ALA A 6 14.33 -14.35 -25.96
C ALA A 6 14.63 -14.39 -24.45
N PRO A 7 14.05 -15.34 -23.68
CA PRO A 7 14.33 -15.45 -22.26
C PRO A 7 15.79 -15.79 -22.00
N ALA A 8 16.46 -14.96 -21.23
CA ALA A 8 17.84 -15.22 -20.80
C ALA A 8 17.84 -16.15 -19.56
N THR A 9 18.88 -16.99 -19.43
CA THR A 9 19.07 -17.71 -18.16
C THR A 9 19.92 -16.85 -17.22
N VAL A 10 19.35 -16.48 -16.06
CA VAL A 10 20.03 -15.73 -15.00
C VAL A 10 20.22 -16.65 -13.82
N SER A 11 21.48 -16.87 -13.40
CA SER A 11 21.80 -17.63 -12.19
C SER A 11 22.30 -16.66 -11.11
N LEU A 12 21.65 -16.66 -9.95
CA LEU A 12 21.99 -15.84 -8.80
C LEU A 12 22.44 -16.75 -7.65
N ASN A 13 23.56 -16.41 -7.04
CA ASN A 13 24.18 -17.20 -5.98
C ASN A 13 24.49 -16.31 -4.78
N LEU A 14 24.18 -16.80 -3.59
CA LEU A 14 24.66 -16.28 -2.32
C LEU A 14 25.76 -17.21 -1.79
N VAL A 15 26.92 -16.67 -1.49
CA VAL A 15 28.05 -17.42 -0.96
C VAL A 15 28.61 -16.75 0.28
N THR A 16 29.19 -17.54 1.20
CA THR A 16 29.94 -17.00 2.34
C THR A 16 31.29 -16.45 1.87
N TRP A 17 31.89 -15.60 2.67
CA TRP A 17 33.26 -15.11 2.49
C TRP A 17 34.04 -15.26 3.82
N PRO A 18 35.29 -15.77 3.82
CA PRO A 18 36.14 -16.14 2.65
C PRO A 18 35.95 -17.56 2.11
N GLU A 19 35.20 -18.44 2.80
CA GLU A 19 35.09 -19.87 2.53
C GLU A 19 34.44 -20.21 1.18
N ARG A 20 33.70 -19.25 0.58
CA ARG A 20 32.96 -19.40 -0.68
C ARG A 20 31.93 -20.53 -0.68
N GLN A 21 31.41 -20.89 0.50
CA GLN A 21 30.35 -21.88 0.60
C GLN A 21 29.06 -21.34 -0.02
N LEU A 22 28.44 -22.14 -0.89
CA LEU A 22 27.15 -21.76 -1.50
C LEU A 22 26.03 -21.89 -0.47
N LEU A 23 25.33 -20.79 -0.18
CA LEU A 23 24.18 -20.73 0.73
C LEU A 23 22.85 -20.80 -0.03
N LEU A 24 22.74 -20.10 -1.16
CA LEU A 24 21.55 -20.07 -1.99
C LEU A 24 21.94 -20.03 -3.46
N ASN A 25 21.28 -20.88 -4.27
CA ASN A 25 21.35 -20.83 -5.72
C ASN A 25 19.95 -20.78 -6.31
N LYS A 26 19.71 -19.83 -7.18
CA LYS A 26 18.46 -19.73 -7.94
C LYS A 26 18.75 -19.47 -9.40
N ARG A 27 17.99 -20.16 -10.25
CA ARG A 27 18.06 -20.00 -11.70
C ARG A 27 16.71 -19.53 -12.22
N TYR A 28 16.70 -18.41 -12.92
CA TYR A 28 15.54 -17.79 -13.52
C TYR A 28 15.66 -17.84 -15.05
N ARG A 29 14.53 -17.79 -15.74
CA ARG A 29 14.44 -17.61 -17.21
C ARG A 29 13.52 -16.42 -17.51
N PRO A 30 13.90 -15.22 -17.06
CA PRO A 30 13.07 -14.03 -17.26
C PRO A 30 13.12 -13.56 -18.72
N LEU A 31 12.04 -12.93 -19.17
CA LEU A 31 12.10 -11.98 -20.28
C LEU A 31 12.96 -10.76 -19.86
N PRO A 32 13.54 -10.02 -20.81
CA PRO A 32 14.33 -8.82 -20.49
C PRO A 32 13.65 -7.86 -19.53
N SER A 33 12.34 -7.62 -19.69
CA SER A 33 11.51 -6.79 -18.80
C SER A 33 11.33 -7.34 -17.39
N GLN A 34 11.61 -8.63 -17.16
CA GLN A 34 11.40 -9.32 -15.89
C GLN A 34 12.71 -9.56 -15.09
N VAL A 35 13.86 -9.20 -15.66
CA VAL A 35 15.17 -9.40 -15.01
C VAL A 35 15.23 -8.71 -13.65
N ARG A 36 14.78 -7.46 -13.58
CA ARG A 36 14.73 -6.68 -12.33
C ARG A 36 13.85 -7.35 -11.27
N THR A 37 12.65 -7.80 -11.64
CA THR A 37 11.74 -8.52 -10.74
C THR A 37 12.35 -9.82 -10.22
N SER A 38 13.09 -10.55 -11.07
CA SER A 38 13.80 -11.76 -10.66
C SER A 38 14.93 -11.48 -9.66
N ALA A 39 15.63 -10.34 -9.82
CA ALA A 39 16.65 -9.91 -8.87
C ALA A 39 16.05 -9.54 -7.52
N HIS A 40 14.92 -8.80 -7.51
CA HIS A 40 14.20 -8.45 -6.28
C HIS A 40 13.68 -9.71 -5.57
N HIS A 41 13.09 -10.65 -6.32
CA HIS A 41 12.65 -11.92 -5.75
C HIS A 41 13.79 -12.70 -5.10
N PHE A 42 14.97 -12.71 -5.72
CA PHE A 42 16.15 -13.34 -5.12
C PHE A 42 16.60 -12.59 -3.85
N ALA A 43 16.61 -11.25 -3.87
CA ALA A 43 16.96 -10.43 -2.72
C ALA A 43 16.01 -10.69 -1.53
N ASP A 44 14.70 -10.79 -1.77
CA ASP A 44 13.71 -11.13 -0.74
C ASP A 44 13.98 -12.52 -0.14
N GLN A 45 14.32 -13.51 -0.94
CA GLN A 45 14.71 -14.85 -0.44
C GLN A 45 15.99 -14.83 0.40
N VAL A 46 16.95 -13.98 0.05
CA VAL A 46 18.18 -13.80 0.84
C VAL A 46 17.84 -13.16 2.18
N ILE A 47 17.00 -12.11 2.19
CA ILE A 47 16.56 -11.45 3.42
C ILE A 47 15.85 -12.46 4.34
N GLU A 48 14.87 -13.17 3.81
CA GLU A 48 14.10 -14.15 4.58
C GLU A 48 15.00 -15.27 5.15
N MET A 49 15.96 -15.77 4.35
CA MET A 49 16.90 -16.80 4.81
C MET A 49 17.83 -16.30 5.93
N LEU A 50 18.24 -15.03 5.91
CA LEU A 50 19.18 -14.47 6.88
C LEU A 50 18.51 -13.92 8.14
N THR A 51 17.27 -13.45 8.04
CA THR A 51 16.57 -12.75 9.13
C THR A 51 15.37 -13.51 9.67
N GLY A 52 14.83 -14.44 8.91
CA GLY A 52 13.56 -15.11 9.21
C GLY A 52 12.32 -14.25 8.87
N GLU A 53 12.52 -13.01 8.37
CA GLU A 53 11.45 -12.07 8.04
C GLU A 53 11.29 -11.93 6.52
N PRO A 54 10.06 -11.74 6.02
CA PRO A 54 9.83 -11.52 4.59
C PRO A 54 10.60 -10.31 4.05
N GLY A 55 11.17 -10.44 2.84
CA GLY A 55 11.79 -9.31 2.16
C GLY A 55 10.75 -8.29 1.65
N ILE A 56 11.21 -7.08 1.34
CA ILE A 56 10.37 -5.95 0.91
C ILE A 56 10.69 -5.45 -0.50
N CYS A 57 11.62 -6.11 -1.22
CA CYS A 57 12.10 -5.64 -2.52
C CYS A 57 11.03 -5.70 -3.62
N LEU A 58 9.99 -6.55 -3.45
CA LEU A 58 8.83 -6.64 -4.34
C LEU A 58 7.64 -5.76 -3.91
N THR A 59 7.79 -4.97 -2.85
CA THR A 59 6.72 -4.09 -2.37
C THR A 59 6.63 -2.80 -3.19
N ARG A 60 5.53 -2.06 -2.99
CA ARG A 60 5.25 -0.76 -3.61
C ARG A 60 4.92 0.29 -2.57
N ILE A 61 5.30 1.52 -2.87
CA ILE A 61 4.99 2.70 -2.06
C ILE A 61 3.89 3.48 -2.79
N ALA A 62 2.74 3.70 -2.14
CA ALA A 62 1.70 4.58 -2.63
C ALA A 62 1.86 5.97 -2.00
N PHE A 63 1.65 7.02 -2.79
CA PHE A 63 1.78 8.40 -2.32
C PHE A 63 0.93 9.37 -3.15
N SER A 64 0.67 10.54 -2.58
CA SER A 64 -0.03 11.64 -3.25
C SER A 64 0.96 12.60 -3.89
N ARG A 65 0.73 12.95 -5.17
CA ARG A 65 1.58 13.90 -5.92
C ARG A 65 0.72 14.92 -6.66
N GLY A 66 1.08 16.19 -6.57
CA GLY A 66 0.40 17.29 -7.24
C GLY A 66 0.61 18.61 -6.51
N THR A 67 -0.12 19.64 -6.90
CA THR A 67 -0.05 21.00 -6.33
C THR A 67 -1.43 21.48 -5.93
N GLY A 68 -1.51 22.23 -4.82
CA GLY A 68 -2.76 22.81 -4.33
C GLY A 68 -3.85 21.76 -4.09
N ASP A 69 -5.01 22.00 -4.68
CA ASP A 69 -6.22 21.17 -4.60
C ASP A 69 -6.28 20.00 -5.59
N ARG A 70 -5.20 19.79 -6.37
CA ARG A 70 -5.11 18.74 -7.39
C ARG A 70 -3.95 17.82 -7.10
N ARG A 71 -4.22 16.73 -6.42
CA ARG A 71 -3.25 15.68 -6.12
C ARG A 71 -3.80 14.34 -6.54
N ASP A 72 -3.03 13.64 -7.36
CA ASP A 72 -3.32 12.26 -7.74
C ASP A 72 -2.49 11.27 -6.93
N LEU A 73 -3.02 10.07 -6.79
CA LEU A 73 -2.30 8.96 -6.21
C LEU A 73 -1.38 8.34 -7.25
N TYR A 74 -0.20 7.99 -6.80
CA TYR A 74 0.82 7.26 -7.55
C TYR A 74 1.31 6.07 -6.73
N ALA A 75 1.81 5.07 -7.42
CA ALA A 75 2.59 3.99 -6.84
C ALA A 75 3.95 3.91 -7.52
N VAL A 76 4.95 3.49 -6.77
CA VAL A 76 6.30 3.24 -7.25
C VAL A 76 6.83 1.97 -6.60
N ASP A 77 7.63 1.18 -7.30
CA ASP A 77 8.28 0.01 -6.70
C ASP A 77 9.28 0.46 -5.63
N TYR A 78 9.62 -0.42 -4.69
CA TYR A 78 10.50 -0.13 -3.56
C TYR A 78 11.82 0.53 -3.96
N ASP A 79 12.39 0.18 -5.11
CA ASP A 79 13.65 0.73 -5.65
C ASP A 79 13.47 2.09 -6.39
N GLY A 80 12.28 2.68 -6.37
CA GLY A 80 11.96 3.94 -7.02
C GLY A 80 11.66 3.84 -8.52
N GLN A 81 11.66 2.64 -9.09
CA GLN A 81 11.32 2.41 -10.49
C GLN A 81 9.81 2.13 -10.66
N GLY A 82 9.34 2.03 -11.90
CA GLY A 82 7.97 1.61 -12.19
C GLY A 82 6.90 2.60 -11.71
N LEU A 83 7.17 3.91 -11.73
CA LEU A 83 6.20 4.94 -11.34
C LEU A 83 4.91 4.80 -12.15
N MET A 84 3.80 4.61 -11.45
CA MET A 84 2.48 4.43 -12.03
C MET A 84 1.49 5.43 -11.42
N ARG A 85 0.73 6.14 -12.24
CA ARG A 85 -0.37 7.00 -11.79
C ARG A 85 -1.61 6.13 -11.57
N LEU A 86 -2.21 6.24 -10.37
CA LEU A 86 -3.36 5.45 -9.95
C LEU A 86 -4.70 6.20 -10.10
N THR A 87 -4.70 7.53 -9.95
CA THR A 87 -5.90 8.36 -10.13
C THR A 87 -5.66 9.49 -11.12
N ALA A 88 -6.71 9.96 -11.78
CA ALA A 88 -6.67 11.06 -12.77
C ALA A 88 -7.94 11.92 -12.73
N ASN A 89 -8.54 12.08 -11.56
CA ASN A 89 -9.85 12.75 -11.39
C ASN A 89 -9.75 14.26 -11.13
N ARG A 90 -8.54 14.84 -11.17
CA ARG A 90 -8.28 16.28 -11.01
C ARG A 90 -8.81 16.88 -9.72
N THR A 91 -8.84 16.10 -8.66
CA THR A 91 -9.24 16.54 -7.31
C THR A 91 -8.17 16.18 -6.28
N LEU A 92 -8.42 16.52 -5.04
CA LEU A 92 -7.51 16.20 -3.93
C LEU A 92 -7.70 14.73 -3.52
N ASN A 93 -6.64 13.93 -3.67
CA ASN A 93 -6.56 12.55 -3.19
C ASN A 93 -5.38 12.46 -2.22
N LEU A 94 -5.62 11.96 -1.01
CA LEU A 94 -4.68 12.00 0.12
C LEU A 94 -4.63 10.68 0.87
N CYS A 95 -3.56 10.49 1.64
CA CYS A 95 -3.40 9.41 2.62
C CYS A 95 -3.73 8.02 2.07
N PRO A 96 -3.05 7.57 1.00
CA PRO A 96 -3.25 6.22 0.50
C PRO A 96 -2.70 5.19 1.51
N ALA A 97 -3.47 4.14 1.75
CA ALA A 97 -3.10 2.99 2.57
C ALA A 97 -3.37 1.69 1.81
N TRP A 98 -2.34 0.85 1.68
CA TRP A 98 -2.46 -0.45 1.03
C TRP A 98 -3.22 -1.44 1.91
N SER A 99 -4.12 -2.21 1.29
CA SER A 99 -4.65 -3.42 1.93
C SER A 99 -3.55 -4.46 2.16
N PRO A 100 -3.64 -5.30 3.18
CA PRO A 100 -2.62 -6.31 3.49
C PRO A 100 -2.31 -7.27 2.34
N ASP A 101 -3.28 -7.52 1.46
CA ASP A 101 -3.12 -8.37 0.26
C ASP A 101 -2.54 -7.63 -0.96
N GLY A 102 -2.27 -6.31 -0.84
CA GLY A 102 -1.70 -5.48 -1.90
C GLY A 102 -2.62 -5.23 -3.11
N LYS A 103 -3.92 -5.53 -3.03
CA LYS A 103 -4.84 -5.41 -4.16
C LYS A 103 -5.69 -4.16 -4.14
N THR A 104 -5.86 -3.54 -2.98
CA THR A 104 -6.71 -2.38 -2.79
C THR A 104 -5.95 -1.26 -2.09
N ILE A 105 -6.25 -0.02 -2.44
CA ILE A 105 -5.77 1.17 -1.72
C ILE A 105 -6.97 1.90 -1.16
N ALA A 106 -7.02 2.10 0.16
CA ALA A 106 -7.92 3.04 0.80
C ALA A 106 -7.32 4.44 0.74
N PHE A 107 -8.12 5.47 0.49
CA PHE A 107 -7.63 6.84 0.40
C PHE A 107 -8.74 7.86 0.63
N THR A 108 -8.37 9.03 1.14
CA THR A 108 -9.27 10.18 1.27
C THR A 108 -9.35 10.92 -0.06
N SER A 109 -10.55 11.28 -0.50
CA SER A 109 -10.77 12.06 -1.73
C SER A 109 -11.93 13.03 -1.62
N TYR A 110 -11.84 14.12 -2.40
CA TYR A 110 -12.91 15.12 -2.58
C TYR A 110 -13.62 14.97 -3.92
N ARG A 111 -13.54 13.78 -4.55
CA ARG A 111 -14.02 13.53 -5.91
C ARG A 111 -15.52 13.79 -6.13
N ASP A 112 -16.34 13.62 -5.12
CA ASP A 112 -17.79 13.80 -5.18
C ASP A 112 -18.24 15.10 -4.47
N GLY A 113 -17.31 16.10 -4.37
CA GLY A 113 -17.59 17.45 -3.82
C GLY A 113 -17.39 17.56 -2.31
N GLN A 114 -17.46 16.46 -1.56
CA GLN A 114 -17.17 16.41 -0.12
C GLN A 114 -16.07 15.38 0.16
N GLN A 115 -15.44 15.51 1.32
CA GLN A 115 -14.43 14.58 1.76
C GLN A 115 -15.04 13.20 2.08
N GLY A 116 -14.49 12.16 1.49
CA GLY A 116 -14.89 10.79 1.77
C GLY A 116 -13.70 9.84 1.71
N LEU A 117 -13.87 8.67 2.31
CA LEU A 117 -12.97 7.54 2.18
C LEU A 117 -13.41 6.69 0.99
N TYR A 118 -12.46 6.39 0.13
CA TYR A 118 -12.65 5.57 -1.09
C TYR A 118 -11.70 4.38 -1.09
N SER A 119 -12.07 3.35 -1.81
CA SER A 119 -11.23 2.20 -2.14
C SER A 119 -10.94 2.17 -3.64
N LEU A 120 -9.69 1.91 -4.02
CA LEU A 120 -9.23 1.72 -5.39
C LEU A 120 -8.76 0.29 -5.57
N ASP A 121 -9.37 -0.45 -6.47
CA ASP A 121 -8.87 -1.75 -6.95
C ASP A 121 -7.69 -1.51 -7.91
N THR A 122 -6.51 -1.99 -7.55
CA THR A 122 -5.28 -1.72 -8.31
C THR A 122 -5.16 -2.51 -9.60
N ALA A 123 -5.93 -3.60 -9.76
CA ALA A 123 -5.90 -4.42 -10.97
C ALA A 123 -6.68 -3.79 -12.14
N ASN A 124 -7.78 -3.09 -11.84
CA ASN A 124 -8.66 -2.53 -12.87
C ASN A 124 -8.91 -1.02 -12.73
N GLY A 125 -8.35 -0.36 -11.71
CA GLY A 125 -8.50 1.07 -11.46
C GLY A 125 -9.90 1.49 -10.97
N LYS A 126 -10.77 0.54 -10.61
CA LYS A 126 -12.13 0.84 -10.14
C LYS A 126 -12.11 1.48 -8.77
N VAL A 127 -12.75 2.63 -8.64
CA VAL A 127 -12.90 3.35 -7.39
C VAL A 127 -14.32 3.24 -6.88
N LYS A 128 -14.46 2.96 -5.57
CA LYS A 128 -15.74 2.92 -4.86
C LYS A 128 -15.69 3.83 -3.64
N LEU A 129 -16.80 4.49 -3.33
CA LEU A 129 -17.00 5.13 -2.05
C LEU A 129 -17.13 4.06 -0.97
N VAL A 130 -16.38 4.23 0.12
CA VAL A 130 -16.54 3.42 1.34
C VAL A 130 -17.45 4.15 2.31
N ILE A 131 -17.09 5.38 2.72
CA ILE A 131 -17.91 6.21 3.62
C ILE A 131 -17.65 7.70 3.37
N ALA A 132 -18.69 8.53 3.52
CA ALA A 132 -18.61 9.98 3.53
C ALA A 132 -19.62 10.55 4.52
N GLN A 133 -19.22 10.68 5.77
CA GLN A 133 -19.98 11.37 6.80
C GLN A 133 -19.74 12.89 6.73
N PRO A 134 -20.66 13.72 7.21
CA PRO A 134 -20.43 15.16 7.34
C PRO A 134 -19.15 15.45 8.13
N GLY A 135 -18.33 16.41 7.67
CA GLY A 135 -17.06 16.78 8.29
C GLY A 135 -15.88 15.93 7.82
N LEU A 136 -14.93 15.69 8.70
CA LEU A 136 -13.70 14.97 8.41
C LEU A 136 -13.95 13.47 8.18
N ASN A 137 -13.31 12.90 7.14
CA ASN A 137 -13.19 11.46 6.87
C ASN A 137 -11.76 11.22 6.37
N PHE A 138 -10.80 10.99 7.27
CA PHE A 138 -9.37 11.16 6.95
C PHE A 138 -8.48 10.10 7.55
N GLY A 139 -7.39 9.76 6.82
CA GLY A 139 -6.26 9.01 7.36
C GLY A 139 -6.62 7.57 7.74
N ALA A 140 -7.26 6.83 6.82
CA ALA A 140 -7.61 5.45 7.10
C ALA A 140 -6.39 4.52 7.09
N ASP A 141 -6.42 3.51 7.96
CA ASP A 141 -5.48 2.39 7.96
C ASP A 141 -6.22 1.05 7.99
N TRP A 142 -5.62 0.02 7.40
CA TRP A 142 -6.19 -1.32 7.28
C TRP A 142 -5.85 -2.17 8.50
N HIS A 143 -6.86 -2.86 9.04
CA HIS A 143 -6.58 -3.97 9.95
C HIS A 143 -5.70 -5.03 9.23
N PRO A 144 -4.69 -5.63 9.88
CA PRO A 144 -3.81 -6.62 9.24
C PRO A 144 -4.51 -7.82 8.59
N GLU A 145 -5.71 -8.18 9.07
CA GLU A 145 -6.54 -9.21 8.43
C GLU A 145 -7.30 -8.71 7.18
N GLY A 146 -7.27 -7.41 6.88
CA GLY A 146 -7.92 -6.83 5.70
C GLY A 146 -9.46 -6.81 5.74
N LYS A 147 -10.08 -6.99 6.91
CA LYS A 147 -11.54 -7.09 7.05
C LYS A 147 -12.23 -5.78 7.43
N GLU A 148 -11.48 -4.84 7.94
CA GLU A 148 -11.97 -3.55 8.44
C GLU A 148 -10.90 -2.46 8.31
N LEU A 149 -11.33 -1.22 8.50
CA LEU A 149 -10.51 -0.03 8.48
C LEU A 149 -10.69 0.75 9.79
N ILE A 150 -9.69 1.53 10.15
CA ILE A 150 -9.82 2.64 11.10
C ILE A 150 -9.60 3.95 10.37
N LEU A 151 -10.27 4.99 10.81
CA LEU A 151 -10.07 6.34 10.28
C LEU A 151 -10.53 7.39 11.29
N SER A 152 -10.13 8.64 11.06
CA SER A 152 -10.61 9.79 11.81
C SER A 152 -11.88 10.34 11.16
N MET A 153 -12.95 10.54 11.96
CA MET A 153 -14.18 11.19 11.52
C MET A 153 -14.63 12.22 12.54
N SER A 154 -15.23 13.35 12.06
CA SER A 154 -15.73 14.42 12.93
C SER A 154 -17.24 14.63 12.91
N HIS A 155 -18.01 13.69 12.33
CA HIS A 155 -19.47 13.83 12.22
C HIS A 155 -20.20 13.93 13.57
N SER A 156 -19.57 13.50 14.66
CA SER A 156 -20.10 13.62 16.03
C SER A 156 -19.60 14.86 16.78
N GLY A 157 -18.96 15.82 16.10
CA GLY A 157 -18.38 17.04 16.66
C GLY A 157 -16.86 17.07 16.50
N ASN A 158 -16.12 16.59 17.49
CA ASN A 158 -14.66 16.52 17.45
C ASN A 158 -14.16 15.35 16.57
N PRO A 159 -12.99 15.49 15.91
CA PRO A 159 -12.36 14.36 15.23
C PRO A 159 -12.00 13.22 16.20
N GLU A 160 -12.51 12.04 15.93
CA GLU A 160 -12.38 10.86 16.73
C GLU A 160 -12.06 9.65 15.85
N ILE A 161 -11.54 8.60 16.45
CA ILE A 161 -11.17 7.37 15.74
C ILE A 161 -12.37 6.41 15.70
N TYR A 162 -12.62 5.87 14.52
CA TYR A 162 -13.70 4.92 14.26
C TYR A 162 -13.17 3.67 13.57
N ARG A 163 -13.74 2.52 13.94
CA ARG A 163 -13.65 1.28 13.16
C ARG A 163 -14.82 1.21 12.20
N ILE A 164 -14.54 0.88 10.95
CA ILE A 164 -15.56 0.72 9.90
C ILE A 164 -15.37 -0.58 9.13
N GLY A 165 -16.49 -1.14 8.67
CA GLY A 165 -16.49 -2.22 7.69
C GLY A 165 -16.10 -1.73 6.28
N LEU A 166 -15.71 -2.65 5.41
CA LEU A 166 -15.39 -2.35 4.01
C LEU A 166 -16.60 -1.90 3.18
N ASP A 167 -17.80 -2.10 3.71
CA ASP A 167 -19.08 -1.62 3.17
C ASP A 167 -19.45 -0.21 3.66
N GLY A 168 -18.62 0.41 4.52
CA GLY A 168 -18.86 1.71 5.12
C GLY A 168 -19.69 1.70 6.40
N THR A 169 -20.05 0.52 6.92
CA THR A 169 -20.74 0.41 8.21
C THR A 169 -19.83 0.87 9.35
N ILE A 170 -20.30 1.80 10.18
CA ILE A 170 -19.59 2.20 11.40
C ILE A 170 -19.74 1.08 12.42
N LEU A 171 -18.64 0.36 12.68
CA LEU A 171 -18.62 -0.75 13.62
C LEU A 171 -18.50 -0.26 15.06
N ARG A 172 -17.64 0.75 15.28
CA ARG A 172 -17.39 1.28 16.63
C ARG A 172 -16.71 2.65 16.57
N ARG A 173 -17.11 3.57 17.45
CA ARG A 173 -16.32 4.74 17.86
C ARG A 173 -15.34 4.28 18.95
N LEU A 174 -14.05 4.54 18.77
CA LEU A 174 -12.98 4.08 19.66
C LEU A 174 -12.58 5.13 20.68
N THR A 175 -12.60 6.40 20.29
CA THR A 175 -12.23 7.53 21.16
C THR A 175 -13.40 8.44 21.41
N VAL A 176 -13.42 9.05 22.57
CA VAL A 176 -14.37 10.11 22.99
C VAL A 176 -13.60 11.06 23.90
N SER A 177 -13.11 12.16 23.35
CA SER A 177 -12.31 13.14 24.09
C SER A 177 -12.56 14.55 23.57
N ASP A 178 -12.06 15.56 24.28
CA ASP A 178 -12.01 16.95 23.82
C ASP A 178 -10.79 17.23 22.92
N ALA A 179 -9.86 16.26 22.78
CA ALA A 179 -8.70 16.36 21.93
C ALA A 179 -9.05 16.03 20.47
N ILE A 180 -8.18 16.41 19.54
CA ILE A 180 -8.28 16.07 18.13
C ILE A 180 -7.55 14.75 17.90
N GLU A 181 -8.29 13.70 17.55
CA GLU A 181 -7.79 12.35 17.33
C GLU A 181 -7.70 12.10 15.80
N ILE A 182 -6.48 12.02 15.27
CA ILE A 182 -6.27 11.87 13.81
C ILE A 182 -5.15 10.89 13.47
N SER A 183 -5.18 10.37 12.24
CA SER A 183 -4.14 9.52 11.66
C SER A 183 -3.87 8.25 12.48
N PRO A 184 -4.89 7.45 12.79
CA PRO A 184 -4.69 6.21 13.53
C PRO A 184 -3.92 5.19 12.70
N SER A 185 -3.16 4.31 13.36
CA SER A 185 -2.52 3.17 12.72
C SER A 185 -2.64 1.91 13.55
N TRP A 186 -2.86 0.76 12.90
CA TRP A 186 -2.87 -0.54 13.53
C TRP A 186 -1.46 -1.03 13.85
N SER A 187 -1.29 -1.65 14.99
CA SER A 187 -0.11 -2.48 15.24
C SER A 187 -0.08 -3.67 14.26
N PRO A 188 1.10 -4.21 13.92
CA PRO A 188 1.21 -5.35 13.01
C PRO A 188 0.39 -6.59 13.44
N GLY A 189 0.15 -6.74 14.74
CA GLY A 189 -0.67 -7.81 15.30
C GLY A 189 -2.18 -7.53 15.30
N GLY A 190 -2.63 -6.34 14.89
CA GLY A 190 -4.06 -5.97 14.85
C GLY A 190 -4.73 -5.84 16.20
N ARG A 191 -3.97 -5.76 17.30
CA ARG A 191 -4.53 -5.68 18.67
C ARG A 191 -4.55 -4.27 19.21
N ASP A 192 -3.56 -3.47 18.83
CA ASP A 192 -3.36 -2.14 19.35
C ASP A 192 -3.49 -1.11 18.22
N ILE A 193 -3.88 0.12 18.58
CA ILE A 193 -4.00 1.28 17.69
C ILE A 193 -3.22 2.43 18.35
N VAL A 194 -2.44 3.12 17.54
CA VAL A 194 -1.71 4.32 17.90
C VAL A 194 -2.17 5.50 17.06
#